data_2211aa8dcbe922bdcaec4012edd984c0
#
_entry.id   2211aa8dcbe922bdcaec4012edd984c0
#
_cell.length_a   1.000
_cell.length_b   1.000
_cell.length_c   1.000
_cell.angle_alpha   90.00
_cell.angle_beta   90.00
_cell.angle_gamma   90.00
#
_symmetry.space_group_name_H-M   'P 1'
#
loop_
_entity.id
_entity.type
_entity.pdbx_description
1 polymer ?
#
loop_
_entity_poly.entity_id
_entity_poly.type
_entity_poly.pdbx_seq_one_letter_code
_entity_poly.pdbx_strand_id
1 'polypeptide(L)'
;DISLRFSNSDWAEYPLFADKYINWIDVLPQEEQVINIFMELSALGMAQPLSSNILEFLKALPECARAKGITFSTPTEIVTKLKSVSQLDVPYPMSWVDEERDTSSWLGNVLQREAFNKLYSVAERVHLSDDRRIKQDWDYLQASNNFRFMTTKNTGIWLNRGIYDSPYDAFTNYMNILGDFIKRVNSLYPEDVDSEELNSLLTTIKNQGDEITELQKEVAKWQAKAEKETAAKKTAA
;
A
#
# COMPACT_ATOMS: atom_id res chain seq x y z
N ASP A 1 -6.90 20.30 3.07
CA ASP A 1 -7.85 21.29 2.59
C ASP A 1 -8.86 20.67 1.63
N ILE A 2 -8.45 20.04 0.56
CA ILE A 2 -9.36 19.39 -0.39
C ILE A 2 -10.17 18.30 0.31
N SER A 3 -9.54 17.45 1.12
CA SER A 3 -10.22 16.31 1.76
C SER A 3 -11.21 16.69 2.85
N LEU A 4 -10.97 17.78 3.59
CA LEU A 4 -11.72 18.07 4.81
C LEU A 4 -12.55 19.38 4.73
N ARG A 5 -12.10 20.36 3.98
CA ARG A 5 -12.66 21.72 4.02
C ARG A 5 -13.33 22.16 2.74
N PHE A 6 -13.16 21.42 1.65
CA PHE A 6 -13.59 21.84 0.31
C PHE A 6 -15.05 22.30 0.24
N SER A 7 -15.95 21.62 0.94
CA SER A 7 -17.38 21.95 1.01
C SER A 7 -17.78 22.75 2.25
N ASN A 8 -16.82 23.19 3.08
CA ASN A 8 -17.11 23.95 4.29
C ASN A 8 -17.24 25.46 3.96
N SER A 9 -18.47 25.96 3.95
CA SER A 9 -18.76 27.39 3.69
C SER A 9 -18.20 28.36 4.73
N ASP A 10 -17.89 27.87 5.95
CA ASP A 10 -17.33 28.70 7.02
C ASP A 10 -15.80 28.80 6.94
N TRP A 11 -15.18 28.04 6.04
CA TRP A 11 -13.76 28.13 5.81
C TRP A 11 -13.39 29.43 5.08
N ALA A 12 -12.43 30.17 5.58
CA ALA A 12 -12.04 31.48 5.08
C ALA A 12 -11.65 31.49 3.58
N GLU A 13 -11.17 30.35 3.09
CA GLU A 13 -10.78 30.18 1.69
C GLU A 13 -11.90 29.60 0.78
N TYR A 14 -13.10 29.41 1.33
CA TYR A 14 -14.25 28.97 0.55
C TYR A 14 -14.78 30.08 -0.39
N PRO A 15 -15.19 29.76 -1.61
CA PRO A 15 -15.04 28.48 -2.29
C PRO A 15 -13.63 28.27 -2.84
N LEU A 16 -13.17 27.01 -2.85
CA LEU A 16 -11.89 26.64 -3.42
C LEU A 16 -12.06 26.27 -4.89
N PHE A 17 -11.49 27.09 -5.78
CA PHE A 17 -11.40 26.80 -7.21
C PHE A 17 -10.01 26.29 -7.58
N ALA A 18 -9.91 25.62 -8.73
CA ALA A 18 -8.65 24.99 -9.17
C ALA A 18 -7.54 26.03 -9.44
N ASP A 19 -7.88 27.18 -10.01
CA ASP A 19 -6.95 28.28 -10.25
C ASP A 19 -6.43 28.88 -8.93
N LYS A 20 -7.30 29.05 -7.94
CA LYS A 20 -6.92 29.51 -6.60
C LYS A 20 -5.96 28.53 -5.93
N TYR A 21 -6.26 27.23 -6.01
CA TYR A 21 -5.40 26.19 -5.46
C TYR A 21 -4.02 26.17 -6.14
N ILE A 22 -3.99 26.27 -7.46
CA ILE A 22 -2.73 26.33 -8.21
C ILE A 22 -1.96 27.62 -7.92
N ASN A 23 -2.62 28.73 -7.70
CA ASN A 23 -1.94 29.97 -7.27
C ASN A 23 -1.24 29.80 -5.91
N TRP A 24 -1.78 29.02 -4.97
CA TRP A 24 -1.07 28.71 -3.72
C TRP A 24 0.22 27.88 -3.96
N ILE A 25 0.19 27.03 -4.97
CA ILE A 25 1.37 26.25 -5.36
C ILE A 25 2.39 27.12 -6.08
N ASP A 26 1.95 28.00 -6.95
CA ASP A 26 2.78 28.88 -7.78
C ASP A 26 3.62 29.88 -6.97
N VAL A 27 3.20 30.22 -5.75
CA VAL A 27 3.93 31.11 -4.85
C VAL A 27 4.96 30.40 -3.96
N LEU A 28 5.06 29.07 -4.04
CA LEU A 28 6.09 28.34 -3.33
C LEU A 28 7.47 28.68 -3.89
N PRO A 29 8.56 28.51 -3.08
CA PRO A 29 9.91 28.77 -3.56
C PRO A 29 10.23 27.98 -4.83
N GLN A 30 10.88 28.64 -5.80
CA GLN A 30 11.19 28.03 -7.11
C GLN A 30 12.22 26.90 -7.03
N GLU A 31 12.91 26.78 -5.90
CA GLU A 31 13.82 25.67 -5.61
C GLU A 31 13.08 24.36 -5.38
N GLU A 32 11.79 24.41 -5.05
CA GLU A 32 10.93 23.23 -4.87
C GLU A 32 10.55 22.66 -6.23
N GLN A 33 11.25 21.62 -6.64
CA GLN A 33 11.06 20.99 -7.95
C GLN A 33 9.86 20.03 -7.98
N VAL A 34 9.45 19.49 -6.82
CA VAL A 34 8.38 18.49 -6.70
C VAL A 34 7.45 18.84 -5.57
N ILE A 35 6.16 18.84 -5.88
CA ILE A 35 5.10 19.01 -4.88
C ILE A 35 4.24 17.75 -4.89
N ASN A 36 4.14 17.10 -3.74
CA ASN A 36 3.35 15.90 -3.57
C ASN A 36 1.94 16.25 -3.08
N ILE A 37 0.92 15.83 -3.81
CA ILE A 37 -0.47 15.96 -3.38
C ILE A 37 -0.94 14.56 -2.95
N PHE A 38 -1.17 14.40 -1.64
CA PHE A 38 -1.73 13.18 -1.06
C PHE A 38 -3.18 13.42 -0.70
N MET A 39 -4.04 12.56 -1.20
CA MET A 39 -5.47 12.62 -0.92
C MET A 39 -6.03 11.21 -0.84
N GLU A 40 -6.85 10.95 0.16
CA GLU A 40 -7.60 9.71 0.23
C GLU A 40 -8.72 9.70 -0.81
N LEU A 41 -8.89 8.61 -1.53
CA LEU A 41 -9.90 8.52 -2.59
C LEU A 41 -11.33 8.66 -2.05
N SER A 42 -11.57 8.26 -0.81
CA SER A 42 -12.83 8.46 -0.09
C SER A 42 -13.22 9.94 0.10
N ALA A 43 -12.27 10.86 -0.07
CA ALA A 43 -12.59 12.29 -0.11
C ALA A 43 -13.59 12.61 -1.24
N LEU A 44 -13.57 11.82 -2.32
CA LEU A 44 -14.45 12.01 -3.48
C LEU A 44 -15.76 11.26 -3.29
N GLY A 45 -16.80 11.95 -2.91
CA GLY A 45 -18.15 11.41 -2.75
C GLY A 45 -18.53 11.02 -1.31
N MET A 46 -17.56 10.74 -0.43
CA MET A 46 -17.82 10.48 1.00
C MET A 46 -17.59 11.73 1.85
N ALA A 47 -16.34 12.21 1.95
CA ALA A 47 -16.04 13.41 2.73
C ALA A 47 -16.50 14.69 2.02
N GLN A 48 -16.35 14.75 0.71
CA GLN A 48 -16.85 15.82 -0.13
C GLN A 48 -17.95 15.26 -1.03
N PRO A 49 -19.23 15.61 -0.81
CA PRO A 49 -20.32 15.11 -1.64
C PRO A 49 -20.19 15.60 -3.09
N LEU A 50 -20.71 14.84 -4.04
CA LEU A 50 -20.63 15.20 -5.46
C LEU A 50 -21.28 16.57 -5.77
N SER A 51 -22.28 16.95 -4.99
CA SER A 51 -22.91 18.28 -5.05
C SER A 51 -21.98 19.46 -4.70
N SER A 52 -20.81 19.17 -4.09
CA SER A 52 -19.80 20.20 -3.80
C SER A 52 -18.99 20.64 -5.03
N ASN A 53 -19.21 20.01 -6.19
CA ASN A 53 -18.43 20.22 -7.41
C ASN A 53 -16.96 19.79 -7.30
N ILE A 54 -16.61 18.89 -6.38
CA ILE A 54 -15.23 18.39 -6.20
C ILE A 54 -14.69 17.77 -7.49
N LEU A 55 -15.51 17.10 -8.28
CA LEU A 55 -15.09 16.49 -9.55
C LEU A 55 -14.76 17.55 -10.61
N GLU A 56 -15.51 18.66 -10.68
CA GLU A 56 -15.20 19.76 -11.60
C GLU A 56 -13.92 20.49 -11.21
N PHE A 57 -13.67 20.63 -9.91
CA PHE A 57 -12.39 21.12 -9.40
C PHE A 57 -11.22 20.24 -9.89
N LEU A 58 -11.32 18.91 -9.69
CA LEU A 58 -10.26 17.97 -10.12
C LEU A 58 -10.07 17.96 -11.64
N LYS A 59 -11.14 18.09 -12.41
CA LYS A 59 -11.09 18.15 -13.86
C LYS A 59 -10.39 19.41 -14.37
N ALA A 60 -10.62 20.55 -13.72
CA ALA A 60 -9.98 21.82 -14.07
C ALA A 60 -8.51 21.92 -13.61
N LEU A 61 -8.13 21.16 -12.57
CA LEU A 61 -6.82 21.26 -11.92
C LEU A 61 -5.65 21.11 -12.89
N PRO A 62 -5.61 20.11 -13.82
CA PRO A 62 -4.49 19.94 -14.76
C PRO A 62 -4.34 21.09 -15.75
N GLU A 63 -5.43 21.73 -16.17
CA GLU A 63 -5.37 22.88 -17.07
C GLU A 63 -4.83 24.12 -16.37
N CYS A 64 -5.31 24.39 -15.16
CA CYS A 64 -4.82 25.50 -14.34
C CYS A 64 -3.34 25.33 -14.02
N ALA A 65 -2.89 24.10 -13.71
CA ALA A 65 -1.48 23.80 -13.47
C ALA A 65 -0.62 24.05 -14.72
N ARG A 66 -1.07 23.59 -15.88
CA ARG A 66 -0.35 23.78 -17.15
C ARG A 66 -0.23 25.26 -17.52
N ALA A 67 -1.23 26.05 -17.26
CA ALA A 67 -1.19 27.50 -17.50
C ALA A 67 -0.11 28.21 -16.68
N LYS A 68 0.31 27.63 -15.56
CA LYS A 68 1.41 28.11 -14.68
C LYS A 68 2.76 27.38 -14.94
N GLY A 69 2.86 26.54 -15.97
CA GLY A 69 4.05 25.77 -16.25
C GLY A 69 4.27 24.58 -15.33
N ILE A 70 3.28 24.21 -14.50
CA ILE A 70 3.32 23.07 -13.60
C ILE A 70 2.80 21.83 -14.33
N THR A 71 3.53 20.74 -14.27
CA THR A 71 3.16 19.47 -14.92
C THR A 71 2.90 18.37 -13.90
N PHE A 72 1.87 17.57 -14.14
CA PHE A 72 1.66 16.35 -13.38
C PHE A 72 2.61 15.25 -13.86
N SER A 73 3.21 14.54 -12.94
CA SER A 73 4.13 13.44 -13.22
C SER A 73 3.88 12.26 -12.30
N THR A 74 4.20 11.07 -12.78
CA THR A 74 4.17 9.87 -11.96
C THR A 74 5.43 9.78 -11.08
N PRO A 75 5.40 9.04 -9.94
CA PRO A 75 6.61 8.81 -9.15
C PRO A 75 7.77 8.23 -9.96
N THR A 76 7.49 7.32 -10.90
CA THR A 76 8.51 6.73 -11.79
C THR A 76 9.18 7.77 -12.67
N GLU A 77 8.41 8.69 -13.25
CA GLU A 77 8.97 9.78 -14.06
C GLU A 77 9.85 10.72 -13.23
N ILE A 78 9.44 11.01 -11.99
CA ILE A 78 10.21 11.86 -11.07
C ILE A 78 11.56 11.22 -10.76
N VAL A 79 11.59 9.95 -10.31
CA VAL A 79 12.84 9.28 -9.92
C VAL A 79 13.78 9.00 -11.09
N THR A 80 13.27 8.99 -12.33
CA THR A 80 14.12 8.88 -13.52
C THR A 80 14.72 10.20 -13.97
N LYS A 81 14.04 11.31 -13.71
CA LYS A 81 14.46 12.65 -14.18
C LYS A 81 15.25 13.42 -13.11
N LEU A 82 14.89 13.28 -11.85
CA LEU A 82 15.48 14.05 -10.76
C LEU A 82 16.37 13.16 -9.89
N LYS A 83 17.43 13.78 -9.36
CA LYS A 83 18.32 13.12 -8.40
C LYS A 83 17.72 13.24 -7.00
N SER A 84 17.86 12.18 -6.19
CA SER A 84 17.56 12.24 -4.76
C SER A 84 18.42 13.33 -4.09
N VAL A 85 17.78 14.18 -3.33
CA VAL A 85 18.44 15.26 -2.58
C VAL A 85 18.81 14.85 -1.16
N SER A 86 18.11 13.84 -0.61
CA SER A 86 18.34 13.36 0.75
C SER A 86 17.81 11.95 0.93
N GLN A 87 18.24 11.26 1.96
CA GLN A 87 17.70 10.00 2.42
C GLN A 87 16.78 10.28 3.62
N LEU A 88 15.54 9.78 3.56
CA LEU A 88 14.60 9.82 4.67
C LEU A 88 14.70 8.50 5.44
N ASP A 89 15.07 8.58 6.71
CA ASP A 89 15.00 7.45 7.62
C ASP A 89 13.67 7.44 8.38
N VAL A 90 12.99 6.28 8.34
CA VAL A 90 11.73 6.05 9.07
C VAL A 90 11.92 4.82 9.95
N PRO A 91 12.46 4.98 11.18
CA PRO A 91 12.91 3.87 12.02
C PRO A 91 11.78 3.08 12.69
N TYR A 92 10.53 3.53 12.59
CA TYR A 92 9.37 2.87 13.18
C TYR A 92 8.17 2.92 12.25
N PRO A 93 7.24 1.95 12.35
CA PRO A 93 5.99 1.97 11.59
C PRO A 93 5.15 3.19 11.96
N MET A 94 4.72 3.94 10.95
CA MET A 94 3.88 5.12 11.12
C MET A 94 2.69 5.08 10.15
N SER A 95 1.64 5.80 10.47
CA SER A 95 0.47 5.93 9.63
C SER A 95 -0.01 7.38 9.55
N TRP A 96 -0.94 7.63 8.65
CA TRP A 96 -1.60 8.92 8.48
C TRP A 96 -2.88 9.04 9.34
N VAL A 97 -3.32 7.93 9.95
CA VAL A 97 -4.57 7.84 10.70
C VAL A 97 -4.37 8.28 12.15
N ASP A 98 -5.40 8.94 12.68
CA ASP A 98 -5.55 9.46 14.05
C ASP A 98 -4.41 10.38 14.53
N GLU A 99 -4.43 10.75 15.80
CA GLU A 99 -3.46 11.69 16.38
C GLU A 99 -2.12 11.02 16.68
N GLU A 100 -2.13 9.73 17.02
CA GLU A 100 -0.93 8.96 17.36
C GLU A 100 -0.01 8.71 16.16
N ARG A 101 -0.53 8.74 14.95
CA ARG A 101 0.25 8.54 13.71
C ARG A 101 1.03 7.22 13.67
N ASP A 102 0.59 6.23 14.42
CA ASP A 102 1.18 4.89 14.53
C ASP A 102 0.27 3.81 13.90
N THR A 103 0.55 2.54 14.19
CA THR A 103 -0.23 1.39 13.69
C THR A 103 -1.37 0.98 14.61
N SER A 104 -1.64 1.70 15.69
CA SER A 104 -2.60 1.28 16.73
C SER A 104 -4.06 1.25 16.25
N SER A 105 -4.40 1.93 15.16
CA SER A 105 -5.71 1.79 14.50
C SER A 105 -5.96 0.40 13.93
N TRP A 106 -4.91 -0.38 13.64
CA TRP A 106 -4.98 -1.73 13.07
C TRP A 106 -4.46 -2.83 13.99
N LEU A 107 -3.55 -2.50 14.92
CA LEU A 107 -2.87 -3.45 15.81
C LEU A 107 -2.89 -3.01 17.28
N GLY A 108 -3.76 -2.08 17.64
CA GLY A 108 -3.76 -1.43 18.95
C GLY A 108 -4.36 -2.28 20.08
N ASN A 109 -5.31 -3.15 19.78
CA ASN A 109 -5.98 -3.97 20.79
C ASN A 109 -5.68 -5.48 20.64
N VAL A 110 -6.15 -6.26 21.60
CA VAL A 110 -5.91 -7.71 21.64
C VAL A 110 -6.57 -8.43 20.46
N LEU A 111 -7.79 -8.05 20.08
CA LEU A 111 -8.53 -8.68 18.97
C LEU A 111 -7.75 -8.54 17.65
N GLN A 112 -7.29 -7.35 17.39
CA GLN A 112 -6.51 -7.04 16.18
C GLN A 112 -5.20 -7.83 16.12
N ARG A 113 -4.45 -7.86 17.22
CA ARG A 113 -3.18 -8.61 17.29
C ARG A 113 -3.39 -10.12 17.19
N GLU A 114 -4.42 -10.65 17.81
CA GLU A 114 -4.76 -12.08 17.72
C GLU A 114 -5.11 -12.46 16.28
N ALA A 115 -5.97 -11.68 15.61
CA ALA A 115 -6.34 -11.91 14.23
C ALA A 115 -5.12 -11.83 13.29
N PHE A 116 -4.26 -10.83 13.50
CA PHE A 116 -3.04 -10.63 12.73
C PHE A 116 -2.06 -11.81 12.91
N ASN A 117 -1.74 -12.16 14.15
CA ASN A 117 -0.81 -13.25 14.44
C ASN A 117 -1.32 -14.59 13.89
N LYS A 118 -2.63 -14.82 14.03
CA LYS A 118 -3.26 -16.04 13.51
C LYS A 118 -3.23 -16.12 11.99
N LEU A 119 -3.47 -15.00 11.29
CA LEU A 119 -3.33 -14.94 9.85
C LEU A 119 -1.91 -15.31 9.43
N TYR A 120 -0.92 -14.59 9.96
CA TYR A 120 0.47 -14.77 9.55
C TYR A 120 1.12 -16.08 10.02
N SER A 121 0.47 -16.84 10.93
CA SER A 121 0.95 -18.18 11.33
C SER A 121 0.99 -19.18 10.18
N VAL A 122 0.28 -18.94 9.09
CA VAL A 122 0.28 -19.81 7.90
C VAL A 122 0.93 -19.18 6.66
N ALA A 123 1.56 -18.01 6.81
CA ALA A 123 2.12 -17.22 5.70
C ALA A 123 3.07 -18.04 4.81
N GLU A 124 4.02 -18.76 5.42
CA GLU A 124 5.01 -19.57 4.68
C GLU A 124 4.32 -20.65 3.84
N ARG A 125 3.35 -21.37 4.43
CA ARG A 125 2.59 -22.41 3.71
C ARG A 125 1.80 -21.85 2.52
N VAL A 126 1.22 -20.66 2.69
CA VAL A 126 0.52 -19.96 1.60
C VAL A 126 1.47 -19.57 0.47
N HIS A 127 2.66 -19.03 0.81
CA HIS A 127 3.64 -18.63 -0.19
C HIS A 127 4.17 -19.81 -1.01
N LEU A 128 4.27 -20.99 -0.40
CA LEU A 128 4.70 -22.22 -1.06
C LEU A 128 3.58 -22.91 -1.86
N SER A 129 2.33 -22.57 -1.58
CA SER A 129 1.20 -23.14 -2.31
C SER A 129 1.17 -22.62 -3.75
N ASP A 130 0.89 -23.49 -4.71
CA ASP A 130 0.58 -23.13 -6.10
C ASP A 130 -0.93 -22.93 -6.33
N ASP A 131 -1.75 -23.16 -5.31
CA ASP A 131 -3.19 -22.97 -5.41
C ASP A 131 -3.54 -21.47 -5.49
N ARG A 132 -4.03 -21.07 -6.67
CA ARG A 132 -4.41 -19.69 -6.95
C ARG A 132 -5.54 -19.19 -6.05
N ARG A 133 -6.45 -20.05 -5.59
CA ARG A 133 -7.56 -19.67 -4.71
C ARG A 133 -7.05 -19.37 -3.31
N ILE A 134 -6.12 -20.18 -2.82
CA ILE A 134 -5.46 -19.93 -1.53
C ILE A 134 -4.73 -18.58 -1.55
N LYS A 135 -3.97 -18.29 -2.61
CA LYS A 135 -3.28 -16.98 -2.75
C LYS A 135 -4.25 -15.81 -2.82
N GLN A 136 -5.35 -15.96 -3.54
CA GLN A 136 -6.38 -14.92 -3.65
C GLN A 136 -7.08 -14.67 -2.31
N ASP A 137 -7.46 -15.72 -1.59
CA ASP A 137 -8.10 -15.59 -0.28
C ASP A 137 -7.13 -14.98 0.73
N TRP A 138 -5.84 -15.32 0.65
CA TRP A 138 -4.78 -14.72 1.43
C TRP A 138 -4.71 -13.20 1.22
N ASP A 139 -4.74 -12.75 -0.04
CA ASP A 139 -4.70 -11.32 -0.37
C ASP A 139 -5.93 -10.58 0.22
N TYR A 140 -7.12 -11.17 0.15
CA TYR A 140 -8.32 -10.58 0.75
C TYR A 140 -8.24 -10.52 2.27
N LEU A 141 -7.73 -11.56 2.92
CA LEU A 141 -7.61 -11.60 4.38
C LEU A 141 -6.60 -10.59 4.92
N GLN A 142 -5.60 -10.20 4.13
CA GLN A 142 -4.61 -9.19 4.50
C GLN A 142 -5.13 -7.74 4.39
N ALA A 143 -6.30 -7.51 3.81
CA ALA A 143 -6.83 -6.15 3.66
C ALA A 143 -6.89 -5.44 5.01
N SER A 144 -6.25 -4.28 5.11
CA SER A 144 -6.09 -3.53 6.36
C SER A 144 -7.43 -3.18 7.03
N ASN A 145 -8.49 -3.01 6.25
CA ASN A 145 -9.82 -2.74 6.78
C ASN A 145 -10.35 -3.87 7.67
N ASN A 146 -9.98 -5.13 7.42
CA ASN A 146 -10.38 -6.25 8.26
C ASN A 146 -9.94 -6.04 9.71
N PHE A 147 -8.71 -5.56 9.90
CA PHE A 147 -8.18 -5.26 11.25
C PHE A 147 -8.74 -3.94 11.79
N ARG A 148 -8.94 -2.94 10.94
CA ARG A 148 -9.47 -1.64 11.35
C ARG A 148 -10.90 -1.75 11.87
N PHE A 149 -11.74 -2.61 11.33
CA PHE A 149 -13.10 -2.83 11.84
C PHE A 149 -13.14 -3.37 13.27
N MET A 150 -12.06 -4.00 13.73
CA MET A 150 -11.92 -4.51 15.11
C MET A 150 -11.38 -3.45 16.09
N THR A 151 -11.12 -2.22 15.65
CA THR A 151 -10.60 -1.18 16.55
C THR A 151 -11.64 -0.77 17.59
N THR A 152 -11.18 -0.55 18.81
CA THR A 152 -11.95 0.03 19.91
C THR A 152 -11.77 1.53 20.04
N LYS A 153 -10.86 2.12 19.22
CA LYS A 153 -10.66 3.57 19.18
C LYS A 153 -11.86 4.26 18.54
N ASN A 154 -12.20 5.42 19.07
CA ASN A 154 -13.16 6.32 18.42
C ASN A 154 -12.40 7.21 17.42
N THR A 155 -12.40 6.82 16.18
CA THR A 155 -11.69 7.54 15.09
C THR A 155 -12.60 8.49 14.30
N GLY A 156 -13.73 8.89 14.90
CA GLY A 156 -14.66 9.85 14.29
C GLY A 156 -15.32 9.34 12.99
N ILE A 157 -15.57 10.26 12.07
CA ILE A 157 -16.25 9.97 10.79
C ILE A 157 -15.51 8.96 9.88
N TRP A 158 -14.22 8.73 10.13
CA TRP A 158 -13.40 7.82 9.35
C TRP A 158 -13.55 6.34 9.75
N LEU A 159 -14.26 6.07 10.85
CA LEU A 159 -14.59 4.72 11.27
C LEU A 159 -15.97 4.30 10.78
N ASN A 160 -16.09 4.06 9.49
CA ASN A 160 -17.21 3.28 9.01
C ASN A 160 -16.89 1.79 9.21
N ARG A 161 -17.54 1.15 10.19
CA ARG A 161 -17.41 -0.31 10.44
C ARG A 161 -18.14 -1.13 9.36
N GLY A 162 -18.71 -0.48 8.36
CA GLY A 162 -19.43 -1.17 7.31
C GLY A 162 -20.70 -1.85 7.87
N ILE A 163 -20.73 -3.17 7.74
CA ILE A 163 -21.86 -4.02 8.17
C ILE A 163 -21.76 -4.49 9.63
N TYR A 164 -20.72 -4.10 10.37
CA TYR A 164 -20.48 -4.60 11.72
C TYR A 164 -21.00 -3.60 12.77
N ASP A 165 -21.80 -4.09 13.70
CA ASP A 165 -22.32 -3.28 14.81
C ASP A 165 -21.26 -3.04 15.89
N SER A 166 -20.32 -3.95 16.04
CA SER A 166 -19.26 -3.86 17.04
C SER A 166 -17.91 -4.40 16.57
N PRO A 167 -16.80 -4.02 17.23
CA PRO A 167 -15.48 -4.61 16.98
C PRO A 167 -15.45 -6.14 17.19
N TYR A 168 -16.27 -6.64 18.11
CA TYR A 168 -16.38 -8.07 18.42
C TYR A 168 -17.06 -8.84 17.29
N ASP A 169 -18.08 -8.27 16.66
CA ASP A 169 -18.74 -8.88 15.51
C ASP A 169 -17.77 -8.98 14.33
N ALA A 170 -17.02 -7.92 14.07
CA ALA A 170 -15.98 -7.91 13.06
C ALA A 170 -14.92 -8.98 13.32
N PHE A 171 -14.44 -9.07 14.56
CA PHE A 171 -13.48 -10.08 14.98
C PHE A 171 -14.02 -11.50 14.82
N THR A 172 -15.22 -11.77 15.33
CA THR A 172 -15.83 -13.10 15.27
C THR A 172 -16.03 -13.56 13.83
N ASN A 173 -16.55 -12.69 12.99
CA ASN A 173 -16.74 -13.00 11.57
C ASN A 173 -15.40 -13.26 10.87
N TYR A 174 -14.41 -12.38 11.09
CA TYR A 174 -13.08 -12.56 10.52
C TYR A 174 -12.42 -13.87 10.95
N MET A 175 -12.48 -14.20 12.26
CA MET A 175 -11.88 -15.42 12.80
C MET A 175 -12.56 -16.70 12.28
N ASN A 176 -13.86 -16.67 12.01
CA ASN A 176 -14.57 -17.77 11.40
C ASN A 176 -14.07 -18.03 9.97
N ILE A 177 -13.94 -16.97 9.17
CA ILE A 177 -13.41 -17.06 7.79
C ILE A 177 -11.95 -17.50 7.80
N LEU A 178 -11.15 -16.91 8.70
CA LEU A 178 -9.74 -17.26 8.86
C LEU A 178 -9.55 -18.71 9.31
N GLY A 179 -10.42 -19.21 10.21
CA GLY A 179 -10.39 -20.60 10.65
C GLY A 179 -10.61 -21.58 9.51
N ASP A 180 -11.58 -21.33 8.64
CA ASP A 180 -11.78 -22.12 7.41
C ASP A 180 -10.58 -22.04 6.47
N PHE A 181 -10.07 -20.83 6.26
CA PHE A 181 -8.87 -20.62 5.43
C PHE A 181 -7.66 -21.42 5.94
N ILE A 182 -7.35 -21.34 7.24
CA ILE A 182 -6.25 -22.08 7.85
C ILE A 182 -6.44 -23.60 7.69
N LYS A 183 -7.66 -24.09 7.87
CA LYS A 183 -7.97 -25.51 7.65
C LYS A 183 -7.69 -25.94 6.22
N ARG A 184 -8.09 -25.13 5.23
CA ARG A 184 -7.79 -25.39 3.81
C ARG A 184 -6.29 -25.37 3.52
N VAL A 185 -5.57 -24.38 4.04
CA VAL A 185 -4.11 -24.31 3.91
C VAL A 185 -3.45 -25.56 4.50
N ASN A 186 -3.80 -25.92 5.73
CA ASN A 186 -3.21 -27.09 6.40
C ASN A 186 -3.52 -28.41 5.68
N SER A 187 -4.68 -28.53 5.01
CA SER A 187 -5.02 -29.74 4.24
C SER A 187 -4.16 -29.96 2.99
N LEU A 188 -3.39 -28.94 2.56
CA LEU A 188 -2.45 -29.08 1.46
C LEU A 188 -1.14 -29.76 1.86
N TYR A 189 -0.91 -29.95 3.16
CA TYR A 189 0.33 -30.49 3.71
C TYR A 189 0.04 -31.80 4.46
N PRO A 190 0.96 -32.78 4.42
CA PRO A 190 0.81 -34.02 5.17
C PRO A 190 0.65 -33.76 6.67
N GLU A 191 -0.26 -34.48 7.32
CA GLU A 191 -0.52 -34.37 8.76
C GLU A 191 0.65 -34.90 9.61
N ASP A 192 1.49 -35.74 9.05
CA ASP A 192 2.59 -36.45 9.75
C ASP A 192 3.91 -35.69 9.79
N VAL A 193 3.98 -34.46 9.24
CA VAL A 193 5.23 -33.68 9.29
C VAL A 193 5.21 -32.80 10.52
N ASP A 194 6.14 -33.01 11.42
CA ASP A 194 6.35 -32.15 12.59
C ASP A 194 6.50 -30.69 12.14
N SER A 195 5.84 -29.78 12.83
CA SER A 195 5.83 -28.36 12.49
C SER A 195 7.25 -27.76 12.42
N GLU A 196 8.18 -28.29 13.20
CA GLU A 196 9.57 -27.85 13.24
C GLU A 196 10.35 -28.35 12.01
N GLU A 197 10.11 -29.60 11.60
CA GLU A 197 10.69 -30.20 10.40
C GLU A 197 10.15 -29.54 9.12
N LEU A 198 8.84 -29.25 9.09
CA LEU A 198 8.21 -28.52 7.99
C LEU A 198 8.81 -27.11 7.87
N ASN A 199 8.93 -26.37 8.95
CA ASN A 199 9.51 -25.03 8.95
C ASN A 199 10.98 -25.03 8.51
N SER A 200 11.74 -26.05 8.89
CA SER A 200 13.13 -26.24 8.44
C SER A 200 13.20 -26.51 6.93
N LEU A 201 12.35 -27.39 6.41
CA LEU A 201 12.23 -27.66 4.97
C LEU A 201 11.81 -26.41 4.18
N LEU A 202 10.83 -25.67 4.68
CA LEU A 202 10.35 -24.43 4.09
C LEU A 202 11.45 -23.36 4.01
N THR A 203 12.22 -23.22 5.08
CA THR A 203 13.36 -22.30 5.13
C THR A 203 14.43 -22.70 4.12
N THR A 204 14.69 -24.01 3.99
CA THR A 204 15.65 -24.55 3.02
C THR A 204 15.21 -24.28 1.58
N ILE A 205 13.95 -24.54 1.26
CA ILE A 205 13.37 -24.28 -0.07
C ILE A 205 13.44 -22.79 -0.42
N LYS A 206 13.11 -21.92 0.53
CA LYS A 206 13.20 -20.46 0.33
C LYS A 206 14.65 -20.04 0.04
N ASN A 207 15.59 -20.47 0.86
CA ASN A 207 17.01 -20.15 0.67
C ASN A 207 17.52 -20.62 -0.69
N GLN A 208 17.14 -21.83 -1.12
CA GLN A 208 17.46 -22.35 -2.45
C GLN A 208 16.81 -21.52 -3.56
N GLY A 209 15.56 -21.08 -3.40
CA GLY A 209 14.87 -20.21 -4.35
C GLY A 209 15.55 -18.85 -4.51
N ASP A 210 16.00 -18.25 -3.42
CA ASP A 210 16.75 -17.00 -3.42
C ASP A 210 18.11 -17.17 -4.10
N GLU A 211 18.83 -18.27 -3.83
CA GLU A 211 20.10 -18.61 -4.47
C GLU A 211 19.95 -18.84 -5.98
N ILE A 212 18.92 -19.57 -6.40
CA ILE A 212 18.59 -19.77 -7.82
C ILE A 212 18.33 -18.43 -8.50
N THR A 213 17.60 -17.52 -7.85
CA THR A 213 17.31 -16.20 -8.39
C THR A 213 18.58 -15.36 -8.56
N GLU A 214 19.49 -15.40 -7.60
CA GLU A 214 20.79 -14.72 -7.69
C GLU A 214 21.66 -15.31 -8.79
N LEU A 215 21.76 -16.64 -8.86
CA LEU A 215 22.52 -17.31 -9.92
C LEU A 215 21.96 -17.03 -11.33
N GLN A 216 20.63 -16.95 -11.46
CA GLN A 216 20.00 -16.55 -12.73
C GLN A 216 20.37 -15.11 -13.14
N LYS A 217 20.42 -14.18 -12.19
CA LYS A 217 20.89 -12.82 -12.45
C LYS A 217 22.36 -12.77 -12.86
N GLU A 218 23.19 -13.58 -12.24
CA GLU A 218 24.62 -13.69 -12.61
C GLU A 218 24.79 -14.29 -14.00
N VAL A 219 24.10 -15.38 -14.32
CA VAL A 219 24.12 -15.99 -15.65
C VAL A 219 23.68 -14.98 -16.72
N ALA A 220 22.61 -14.23 -16.47
CA ALA A 220 22.17 -13.18 -17.40
C ALA A 220 23.24 -12.09 -17.62
N LYS A 221 23.96 -11.68 -16.55
CA LYS A 221 25.10 -10.72 -16.67
C LYS A 221 26.25 -11.30 -17.49
N TRP A 222 26.60 -12.57 -17.29
CA TRP A 222 27.68 -13.22 -18.05
C TRP A 222 27.30 -13.41 -19.53
N GLN A 223 26.05 -13.78 -19.82
CA GLN A 223 25.54 -13.89 -21.18
C GLN A 223 25.62 -12.54 -21.92
N ALA A 224 25.14 -11.45 -21.29
CA ALA A 224 25.21 -10.11 -21.86
C ALA A 224 26.67 -9.65 -22.10
N LYS A 225 27.60 -10.05 -21.23
CA LYS A 225 29.03 -9.75 -21.40
C LYS A 225 29.62 -10.54 -22.56
N ALA A 226 29.34 -11.82 -22.69
CA ALA A 226 29.80 -12.68 -23.77
C ALA A 226 29.26 -12.22 -25.13
N GLU A 227 28.01 -11.78 -25.21
CA GLU A 227 27.43 -11.21 -26.43
C GLU A 227 28.15 -9.93 -26.87
N LYS A 228 28.48 -9.03 -25.94
CA LYS A 228 29.21 -7.81 -26.21
C LYS A 228 30.64 -8.09 -26.71
N GLU A 229 31.33 -9.06 -26.11
CA GLU A 229 32.69 -9.46 -26.55
C GLU A 229 32.67 -10.11 -27.95
N THR A 230 31.62 -10.89 -28.23
CA THR A 230 31.42 -11.54 -29.54
C THR A 230 31.08 -10.51 -30.62
N ALA A 231 30.26 -9.51 -30.29
CA ALA A 231 29.95 -8.39 -31.19
C ALA A 231 31.19 -7.53 -31.47
N ALA A 232 31.99 -7.23 -30.44
CA ALA A 232 33.24 -6.45 -30.62
C ALA A 232 34.26 -7.17 -31.50
N LYS A 233 34.40 -8.49 -31.39
CA LYS A 233 35.27 -9.29 -32.26
C LYS A 233 34.81 -9.34 -33.73
N LYS A 234 33.47 -9.31 -33.96
CA LYS A 234 32.92 -9.25 -35.34
C LYS A 234 33.10 -7.89 -36.03
N THR A 235 33.26 -6.81 -35.27
CA THR A 235 33.42 -5.46 -35.79
C THR A 235 34.90 -5.12 -36.04
N ALA A 236 35.81 -5.92 -35.49
CA ALA A 236 37.29 -5.74 -35.63
C ALA A 236 37.92 -6.67 -36.66
N ALA A 237 37.17 -7.51 -37.35
CA ALA A 237 37.55 -8.36 -38.46
C ALA A 237 36.90 -7.91 -39.75
#